data_1100cdc05f54e5ad112435307e5ef2e6
#
_entry.id   1100cdc05f54e5ad112435307e5ef2e6
#
_cell.length_a   1.000
_cell.length_b   1.000
_cell.length_c   1.000
_cell.angle_alpha   90.00
_cell.angle_beta   90.00
_cell.angle_gamma   90.00
#
_symmetry.space_group_name_H-M   'P 1'
#
loop_
_entity.id
_entity.type
_entity.pdbx_description
1 polymer ?
#
loop_
_entity_poly.entity_id
_entity_poly.type
_entity_poly.pdbx_seq_one_letter_code
_entity_poly.pdbx_strand_id
1 'polypeptide(L)'
;MSATATAKRSPYARMFTLPGAKAFCAAAALARLPMSMMSLGIVLALNHLYDNWTVAGSMSGAYILAVAAVTPFYARLFDRFGQRKVGRTALAVQVVAMLVFAFSALARVPIPLLFVLALVMGATQFSFGALVRTRWTYLLERTGNMDLLNTAYALESAIDEIVFIFGPILAATLATSVHPVSQLFVPTAACAIGGAVFFSLKRSEPPVLRTVETTPVAADDMELRLARGEFDAGARQGAAPQDTLRKRNSLAAPSRKATRNVLLYAGILPLMLTFICFNMSFTTFDVSITAAMEHDHLDRFLGLQLAMIAVGSCIGALYFGSRQHRDPHWRRMIVCLAILAVGFACMRWTMDNYFVLGAVELLSGLVVSPLFATGNLIVKETVPEQSLTEGLSWLTTAGQIGASLGSLLGGMILDHIDAHAGVMMTWVYTAAAIPFALLGWWVFTRKTAER
;
A
#
# COMPACT_ATOMS: atom_id res chain seq x y z
N MET A 1 17.10 -32.97 39.50
CA MET A 1 15.90 -32.60 38.72
C MET A 1 16.32 -31.48 37.74
N SER A 2 16.52 -31.87 36.51
CA SER A 2 17.02 -30.96 35.46
C SER A 2 15.84 -30.16 34.90
N ALA A 3 15.81 -28.84 35.15
CA ALA A 3 14.87 -27.94 34.52
C ALA A 3 15.32 -27.73 33.06
N THR A 4 14.72 -28.44 32.13
CA THR A 4 14.84 -28.21 30.70
C THR A 4 14.34 -26.81 30.43
N ALA A 5 15.27 -25.86 30.19
CA ALA A 5 15.00 -24.55 29.67
C ALA A 5 14.34 -24.71 28.27
N THR A 6 13.02 -24.63 28.23
CA THR A 6 12.27 -24.50 26.97
C THR A 6 12.74 -23.23 26.27
N ALA A 7 13.59 -23.38 25.25
CA ALA A 7 14.03 -22.31 24.40
C ALA A 7 12.77 -21.56 23.91
N LYS A 8 12.59 -20.30 24.32
CA LYS A 8 11.48 -19.43 23.85
C LYS A 8 11.55 -19.36 22.32
N ARG A 9 10.64 -20.07 21.66
CA ARG A 9 10.53 -20.01 20.18
C ARG A 9 10.39 -18.56 19.75
N SER A 10 11.08 -18.17 18.68
CA SER A 10 10.97 -16.82 18.14
C SER A 10 9.50 -16.48 17.84
N PRO A 11 9.05 -15.21 17.97
CA PRO A 11 7.67 -14.81 17.67
C PRO A 11 7.22 -15.26 16.27
N TYR A 12 8.09 -15.19 15.26
CA TYR A 12 7.83 -15.67 13.89
C TYR A 12 7.60 -17.18 13.85
N ALA A 13 8.41 -17.97 14.58
CA ALA A 13 8.22 -19.42 14.65
C ALA A 13 6.87 -19.78 15.29
N ARG A 14 6.44 -19.03 16.33
CA ARG A 14 5.12 -19.20 16.95
C ARG A 14 3.98 -18.91 15.96
N MET A 15 4.07 -17.83 15.17
CA MET A 15 3.08 -17.48 14.17
C MET A 15 2.88 -18.60 13.14
N PHE A 16 3.97 -19.15 12.62
CA PHE A 16 3.91 -20.21 11.62
C PHE A 16 3.52 -21.60 12.16
N THR A 17 3.32 -21.75 13.47
CA THR A 17 2.64 -22.94 14.04
C THR A 17 1.12 -22.84 14.01
N LEU A 18 0.57 -21.65 13.78
CA LEU A 18 -0.87 -21.44 13.71
C LEU A 18 -1.48 -22.10 12.45
N PRO A 19 -2.67 -22.72 12.57
CA PRO A 19 -3.26 -23.49 11.49
C PRO A 19 -3.61 -22.62 10.28
N GLY A 20 -3.04 -22.96 9.12
CA GLY A 20 -3.28 -22.26 7.87
C GLY A 20 -2.41 -21.00 7.64
N ALA A 21 -1.64 -20.54 8.64
CA ALA A 21 -0.84 -19.32 8.55
C ALA A 21 0.15 -19.34 7.38
N LYS A 22 0.94 -20.40 7.24
CA LYS A 22 1.90 -20.56 6.14
C LYS A 22 1.22 -20.50 4.78
N ALA A 23 0.07 -21.18 4.63
CA ALA A 23 -0.61 -21.30 3.36
C ALA A 23 -1.19 -19.95 2.89
N PHE A 24 -1.92 -19.22 3.76
CA PHE A 24 -2.49 -17.95 3.32
C PHE A 24 -1.43 -16.85 3.16
N CYS A 25 -0.35 -16.87 3.97
CA CYS A 25 0.75 -15.93 3.85
C CYS A 25 1.51 -16.12 2.52
N ALA A 26 1.92 -17.36 2.21
CA ALA A 26 2.60 -17.67 0.95
C ALA A 26 1.71 -17.41 -0.29
N ALA A 27 0.42 -17.80 -0.21
CA ALA A 27 -0.53 -17.56 -1.28
C ALA A 27 -0.73 -16.05 -1.53
N ALA A 28 -0.84 -15.24 -0.46
CA ALA A 28 -0.96 -13.80 -0.57
C ALA A 28 0.33 -13.14 -1.09
N ALA A 29 1.51 -13.63 -0.70
CA ALA A 29 2.79 -13.14 -1.21
C ALA A 29 2.87 -13.34 -2.74
N LEU A 30 2.53 -14.53 -3.24
CA LEU A 30 2.50 -14.82 -4.67
C LEU A 30 1.47 -13.95 -5.41
N ALA A 31 0.27 -13.77 -4.83
CA ALA A 31 -0.79 -12.96 -5.43
C ALA A 31 -0.49 -11.44 -5.48
N ARG A 32 0.52 -10.96 -4.76
CA ARG A 32 0.96 -9.55 -4.76
C ARG A 32 1.93 -9.20 -5.89
N LEU A 33 2.48 -10.17 -6.62
CA LEU A 33 3.45 -9.89 -7.69
C LEU A 33 2.98 -8.82 -8.70
N PRO A 34 1.69 -8.76 -9.13
CA PRO A 34 1.24 -7.68 -10.01
C PRO A 34 1.43 -6.28 -9.44
N MET A 35 1.39 -6.13 -8.11
CA MET A 35 1.53 -4.83 -7.45
C MET A 35 2.90 -4.16 -7.73
N SER A 36 3.96 -4.96 -7.87
CA SER A 36 5.32 -4.47 -8.12
C SER A 36 5.76 -4.61 -9.58
N MET A 37 5.17 -5.55 -10.34
CA MET A 37 5.61 -5.86 -11.69
C MET A 37 4.79 -5.17 -12.77
N MET A 38 3.50 -4.91 -12.55
CA MET A 38 2.59 -4.55 -13.65
C MET A 38 2.85 -3.16 -14.20
N SER A 39 3.12 -2.16 -13.35
CA SER A 39 3.42 -0.79 -13.79
C SER A 39 4.66 -0.75 -14.69
N LEU A 40 5.79 -1.30 -14.19
CA LEU A 40 7.03 -1.40 -14.97
C LEU A 40 6.85 -2.32 -16.18
N GLY A 41 6.12 -3.42 -16.01
CA GLY A 41 5.82 -4.37 -17.09
C GLY A 41 5.06 -3.74 -18.25
N ILE A 42 4.12 -2.83 -17.97
CA ILE A 42 3.41 -2.05 -19.01
C ILE A 42 4.42 -1.15 -19.74
N VAL A 43 5.27 -0.43 -19.01
CA VAL A 43 6.27 0.48 -19.62
C VAL A 43 7.21 -0.30 -20.54
N LEU A 44 7.82 -1.38 -20.05
CA LEU A 44 8.75 -2.21 -20.81
C LEU A 44 8.09 -2.82 -22.06
N ALA A 45 6.89 -3.41 -21.90
CA ALA A 45 6.20 -4.06 -23.02
C ALA A 45 5.81 -3.06 -24.11
N LEU A 46 5.24 -1.93 -23.71
CA LEU A 46 4.70 -0.99 -24.68
C LEU A 46 5.79 -0.13 -25.34
N ASN A 47 6.84 0.22 -24.62
CA ASN A 47 7.99 0.86 -25.25
C ASN A 47 8.61 -0.07 -26.31
N HIS A 48 8.84 -1.34 -25.99
CA HIS A 48 9.38 -2.30 -26.96
C HIS A 48 8.44 -2.52 -28.18
N LEU A 49 7.11 -2.48 -27.99
CA LEU A 49 6.14 -2.74 -29.06
C LEU A 49 5.88 -1.54 -29.96
N TYR A 50 5.92 -0.33 -29.40
CA TYR A 50 5.49 0.90 -30.09
C TYR A 50 6.60 1.96 -30.19
N ASP A 51 7.76 1.72 -29.58
CA ASP A 51 8.92 2.64 -29.55
C ASP A 51 8.50 4.09 -29.13
N ASN A 52 7.71 4.16 -28.03
CA ASN A 52 7.13 5.41 -27.57
C ASN A 52 6.99 5.43 -26.05
N TRP A 53 7.86 6.17 -25.38
CA TRP A 53 7.89 6.29 -23.93
C TRP A 53 6.68 7.04 -23.36
N THR A 54 6.17 8.05 -24.08
CA THR A 54 4.96 8.78 -23.68
C THR A 54 3.75 7.86 -23.61
N VAL A 55 3.55 7.00 -24.62
CA VAL A 55 2.47 6.01 -24.64
C VAL A 55 2.66 5.02 -23.50
N ALA A 56 3.85 4.48 -23.32
CA ALA A 56 4.16 3.50 -22.28
C ALA A 56 3.93 4.08 -20.87
N GLY A 57 4.50 5.25 -20.58
CA GLY A 57 4.38 5.94 -19.30
C GLY A 57 2.96 6.42 -19.01
N SER A 58 2.26 6.98 -19.98
CA SER A 58 0.87 7.43 -19.80
C SER A 58 -0.10 6.28 -19.57
N MET A 59 0.13 5.13 -20.21
CA MET A 59 -0.69 3.94 -20.02
C MET A 59 -0.46 3.29 -18.66
N SER A 60 0.80 3.21 -18.21
CA SER A 60 1.15 2.82 -16.83
C SER A 60 0.53 3.77 -15.80
N GLY A 61 0.63 5.09 -16.04
CA GLY A 61 -0.02 6.11 -15.20
C GLY A 61 -1.54 5.93 -15.12
N ALA A 62 -2.21 5.69 -16.25
CA ALA A 62 -3.65 5.42 -16.29
C ALA A 62 -4.03 4.16 -15.49
N TYR A 63 -3.26 3.09 -15.62
CA TYR A 63 -3.42 1.88 -14.82
C TYR A 63 -3.31 2.17 -13.32
N ILE A 64 -2.25 2.86 -12.88
CA ILE A 64 -2.02 3.19 -11.45
C ILE A 64 -3.17 4.05 -10.90
N LEU A 65 -3.62 5.05 -11.67
CA LEU A 65 -4.73 5.92 -11.28
C LEU A 65 -6.04 5.14 -11.13
N ALA A 66 -6.32 4.21 -12.04
CA ALA A 66 -7.48 3.34 -11.95
C ALA A 66 -7.43 2.45 -10.70
N VAL A 67 -6.27 1.88 -10.35
CA VAL A 67 -6.05 1.11 -9.10
C VAL A 67 -6.36 1.99 -7.89
N ALA A 68 -5.84 3.22 -7.85
CA ALA A 68 -6.06 4.15 -6.74
C ALA A 68 -7.55 4.45 -6.52
N ALA A 69 -8.28 4.69 -7.62
CA ALA A 69 -9.70 5.03 -7.58
C ALA A 69 -10.59 3.91 -7.02
N VAL A 70 -10.25 2.64 -7.28
CA VAL A 70 -11.11 1.50 -6.91
C VAL A 70 -10.73 0.84 -5.59
N THR A 71 -9.52 1.05 -5.09
CA THR A 71 -9.02 0.42 -3.86
C THR A 71 -9.96 0.58 -2.66
N PRO A 72 -10.50 1.78 -2.33
CA PRO A 72 -11.43 1.94 -1.23
C PRO A 72 -12.78 1.24 -1.45
N PHE A 73 -13.20 1.13 -2.71
CA PHE A 73 -14.45 0.45 -3.08
C PHE A 73 -14.34 -1.06 -2.81
N TYR A 74 -13.24 -1.70 -3.26
CA TYR A 74 -13.00 -3.11 -2.98
C TYR A 74 -12.89 -3.41 -1.49
N ALA A 75 -12.23 -2.55 -0.70
CA ALA A 75 -12.16 -2.72 0.75
C ALA A 75 -13.56 -2.82 1.37
N ARG A 76 -14.46 -1.88 1.05
CA ARG A 76 -15.86 -1.91 1.51
C ARG A 76 -16.63 -3.13 1.03
N LEU A 77 -16.38 -3.58 -0.20
CA LEU A 77 -17.04 -4.74 -0.78
C LEU A 77 -16.63 -6.03 -0.04
N PHE A 78 -15.35 -6.18 0.27
CA PHE A 78 -14.83 -7.30 1.05
C PHE A 78 -15.37 -7.32 2.49
N ASP A 79 -15.46 -6.18 3.14
CA ASP A 79 -16.01 -6.05 4.50
C ASP A 79 -17.50 -6.40 4.55
N ARG A 80 -18.26 -5.96 3.54
CA ARG A 80 -19.72 -6.15 3.49
C ARG A 80 -20.15 -7.56 3.09
N PHE A 81 -19.47 -8.19 2.13
CA PHE A 81 -19.92 -9.45 1.52
C PHE A 81 -18.98 -10.63 1.77
N GLY A 82 -17.86 -10.41 2.45
CA GLY A 82 -16.86 -11.42 2.81
C GLY A 82 -15.79 -11.64 1.74
N GLN A 83 -14.59 -12.00 2.23
CA GLN A 83 -13.41 -12.11 1.37
C GLN A 83 -13.55 -13.18 0.29
N ARG A 84 -14.16 -14.33 0.59
CA ARG A 84 -14.22 -15.45 -0.33
C ARG A 84 -15.21 -15.23 -1.47
N LYS A 85 -16.42 -14.73 -1.15
CA LYS A 85 -17.48 -14.52 -2.15
C LYS A 85 -17.06 -13.44 -3.14
N VAL A 86 -16.66 -12.29 -2.64
CA VAL A 86 -16.18 -11.17 -3.45
C VAL A 86 -14.86 -11.51 -4.12
N GLY A 87 -13.90 -12.10 -3.38
CA GLY A 87 -12.55 -12.33 -3.87
C GLY A 87 -12.47 -13.31 -5.02
N ARG A 88 -13.29 -14.37 -5.05
CA ARG A 88 -13.31 -15.30 -6.18
C ARG A 88 -13.79 -14.64 -7.47
N THR A 89 -14.86 -13.86 -7.38
CA THR A 89 -15.40 -13.15 -8.55
C THR A 89 -14.44 -12.03 -8.98
N ALA A 90 -13.95 -11.23 -8.03
CA ALA A 90 -13.00 -10.15 -8.31
C ALA A 90 -11.70 -10.70 -8.92
N LEU A 91 -11.15 -11.80 -8.37
CA LEU A 91 -9.96 -12.45 -8.91
C LEU A 91 -10.16 -12.93 -10.34
N ALA A 92 -11.30 -13.58 -10.62
CA ALA A 92 -11.58 -14.05 -11.97
C ALA A 92 -11.65 -12.89 -12.97
N VAL A 93 -12.35 -11.81 -12.62
CA VAL A 93 -12.44 -10.60 -13.44
C VAL A 93 -11.08 -9.95 -13.63
N GLN A 94 -10.28 -9.82 -12.54
CA GLN A 94 -8.93 -9.27 -12.60
C GLN A 94 -8.01 -10.08 -13.51
N VAL A 95 -7.97 -11.41 -13.34
CA VAL A 95 -7.12 -12.29 -14.16
C VAL A 95 -7.53 -12.22 -15.64
N VAL A 96 -8.84 -12.22 -15.93
CA VAL A 96 -9.34 -12.05 -17.31
C VAL A 96 -8.92 -10.70 -17.88
N ALA A 97 -9.09 -9.60 -17.13
CA ALA A 97 -8.68 -8.27 -17.59
C ALA A 97 -7.16 -8.19 -17.86
N MET A 98 -6.34 -8.79 -16.99
CA MET A 98 -4.88 -8.86 -17.16
C MET A 98 -4.50 -9.68 -18.40
N LEU A 99 -5.14 -10.83 -18.62
CA LEU A 99 -4.89 -11.66 -19.82
C LEU A 99 -5.34 -10.93 -21.09
N VAL A 100 -6.53 -10.32 -21.08
CA VAL A 100 -7.02 -9.56 -22.23
C VAL A 100 -6.06 -8.44 -22.58
N PHE A 101 -5.57 -7.69 -21.58
CA PHE A 101 -4.54 -6.64 -21.80
C PHE A 101 -3.26 -7.23 -22.39
N ALA A 102 -2.73 -8.31 -21.80
CA ALA A 102 -1.48 -8.93 -22.24
C ALA A 102 -1.56 -9.49 -23.67
N PHE A 103 -2.65 -10.17 -24.02
CA PHE A 103 -2.86 -10.67 -25.38
C PHE A 103 -3.12 -9.55 -26.38
N SER A 104 -3.82 -8.49 -25.98
CA SER A 104 -4.05 -7.31 -26.83
C SER A 104 -2.73 -6.56 -27.12
N ALA A 105 -1.86 -6.43 -26.11
CA ALA A 105 -0.53 -5.89 -26.30
C ALA A 105 0.29 -6.76 -27.27
N LEU A 106 0.29 -8.09 -27.07
CA LEU A 106 0.97 -9.03 -27.96
C LEU A 106 0.45 -8.94 -29.41
N ALA A 107 -0.86 -8.79 -29.59
CA ALA A 107 -1.50 -8.62 -30.89
C ALA A 107 -1.33 -7.23 -31.50
N ARG A 108 -0.66 -6.28 -30.79
CA ARG A 108 -0.42 -4.90 -31.22
C ARG A 108 -1.71 -4.18 -31.62
N VAL A 109 -2.78 -4.32 -30.82
CA VAL A 109 -4.05 -3.61 -31.10
C VAL A 109 -3.86 -2.09 -30.99
N PRO A 110 -4.76 -1.29 -31.59
CA PRO A 110 -4.64 0.17 -31.56
C PRO A 110 -4.49 0.73 -30.14
N ILE A 111 -3.56 1.69 -29.97
CA ILE A 111 -3.21 2.31 -28.69
C ILE A 111 -4.43 2.79 -27.88
N PRO A 112 -5.46 3.44 -28.46
CA PRO A 112 -6.64 3.86 -27.68
C PRO A 112 -7.38 2.70 -27.03
N LEU A 113 -7.44 1.53 -27.68
CA LEU A 113 -8.05 0.33 -27.11
C LEU A 113 -7.21 -0.20 -25.93
N LEU A 114 -5.89 -0.20 -26.06
CA LEU A 114 -4.99 -0.59 -24.95
C LEU A 114 -5.15 0.35 -23.74
N PHE A 115 -5.37 1.66 -23.94
CA PHE A 115 -5.67 2.58 -22.84
C PHE A 115 -6.94 2.18 -22.09
N VAL A 116 -8.02 1.87 -22.81
CA VAL A 116 -9.26 1.42 -22.20
C VAL A 116 -9.03 0.10 -21.43
N LEU A 117 -8.28 -0.82 -21.99
CA LEU A 117 -7.96 -2.09 -21.33
C LEU A 117 -7.05 -1.91 -20.11
N ALA A 118 -6.10 -0.98 -20.13
CA ALA A 118 -5.26 -0.63 -18.98
C ALA A 118 -6.10 -0.04 -17.83
N LEU A 119 -7.04 0.86 -18.14
CA LEU A 119 -7.99 1.40 -17.16
C LEU A 119 -8.88 0.29 -16.57
N VAL A 120 -9.43 -0.61 -17.41
CA VAL A 120 -10.23 -1.74 -16.94
C VAL A 120 -9.40 -2.67 -16.07
N MET A 121 -8.17 -3.00 -16.48
CA MET A 121 -7.26 -3.85 -15.71
C MET A 121 -6.94 -3.21 -14.35
N GLY A 122 -6.63 -1.91 -14.30
CA GLY A 122 -6.41 -1.19 -13.05
C GLY A 122 -7.66 -1.14 -12.17
N ALA A 123 -8.85 -0.92 -12.78
CA ALA A 123 -10.13 -0.90 -12.07
C ALA A 123 -10.55 -2.26 -11.50
N THR A 124 -9.95 -3.35 -11.91
CA THR A 124 -10.19 -4.69 -11.34
C THR A 124 -9.20 -5.07 -10.24
N GLN A 125 -8.14 -4.27 -10.03
CA GLN A 125 -7.10 -4.54 -9.06
C GLN A 125 -7.56 -4.30 -7.62
N PHE A 126 -7.25 -5.21 -6.70
CA PHE A 126 -7.52 -5.07 -5.28
C PHE A 126 -6.32 -5.48 -4.43
N SER A 127 -6.28 -5.03 -3.16
CA SER A 127 -5.13 -5.21 -2.27
C SER A 127 -5.14 -6.54 -1.52
N PHE A 128 -4.32 -7.52 -1.93
CA PHE A 128 -4.06 -8.73 -1.13
C PHE A 128 -3.38 -8.42 0.21
N GLY A 129 -2.56 -7.36 0.29
CA GLY A 129 -1.91 -6.92 1.51
C GLY A 129 -2.89 -6.55 2.62
N ALA A 130 -3.99 -5.89 2.28
CA ALA A 130 -5.06 -5.58 3.23
C ALA A 130 -5.80 -6.85 3.68
N LEU A 131 -6.14 -7.73 2.73
CA LEU A 131 -6.88 -8.96 3.02
C LEU A 131 -6.11 -9.92 3.93
N VAL A 132 -4.80 -10.06 3.72
CA VAL A 132 -3.97 -10.95 4.56
C VAL A 132 -3.80 -10.40 5.97
N ARG A 133 -3.65 -9.08 6.14
CA ARG A 133 -3.59 -8.44 7.47
C ARG A 133 -4.88 -8.65 8.26
N THR A 134 -6.03 -8.57 7.60
CA THR A 134 -7.34 -8.90 8.21
C THR A 134 -7.42 -10.37 8.62
N ARG A 135 -6.86 -11.32 7.82
CA ARG A 135 -6.80 -12.74 8.21
C ARG A 135 -5.89 -12.98 9.39
N TRP A 136 -4.75 -12.30 9.48
CA TRP A 136 -3.87 -12.36 10.64
C TRP A 136 -4.58 -11.90 11.90
N THR A 137 -5.24 -10.75 11.86
CA THR A 137 -6.00 -10.22 13.01
C THR A 137 -7.02 -11.22 13.49
N TYR A 138 -7.85 -11.75 12.59
CA TYR A 138 -8.88 -12.74 12.92
C TYR A 138 -8.29 -14.04 13.49
N LEU A 139 -7.22 -14.57 12.90
CA LEU A 139 -6.58 -15.80 13.35
C LEU A 139 -5.98 -15.64 14.75
N LEU A 140 -5.29 -14.53 15.00
CA LEU A 140 -4.64 -14.22 16.28
C LEU A 140 -5.67 -13.98 17.39
N GLU A 141 -6.75 -13.27 17.09
CA GLU A 141 -7.88 -13.08 18.03
C GLU A 141 -8.52 -14.41 18.42
N ARG A 142 -8.86 -15.25 17.42
CA ARG A 142 -9.47 -16.55 17.64
C ARG A 142 -8.60 -17.54 18.41
N THR A 143 -7.27 -17.41 18.30
CA THR A 143 -6.31 -18.30 18.96
C THR A 143 -5.74 -17.73 20.27
N GLY A 144 -6.18 -16.53 20.69
CA GLY A 144 -5.71 -15.87 21.91
C GLY A 144 -4.25 -15.40 21.85
N ASN A 145 -3.71 -15.14 20.65
CA ASN A 145 -2.32 -14.76 20.43
C ASN A 145 -2.17 -13.30 19.93
N MET A 146 -2.98 -12.38 20.44
CA MET A 146 -2.95 -10.97 20.01
C MET A 146 -1.62 -10.26 20.32
N ASP A 147 -0.80 -10.81 21.22
CA ASP A 147 0.58 -10.38 21.46
C ASP A 147 1.46 -10.45 20.19
N LEU A 148 1.11 -11.29 19.22
CA LEU A 148 1.83 -11.45 17.95
C LEU A 148 1.33 -10.53 16.82
N LEU A 149 0.33 -9.68 17.03
CA LEU A 149 -0.25 -8.86 15.96
C LEU A 149 0.78 -7.92 15.31
N ASN A 150 1.59 -7.25 16.12
CA ASN A 150 2.65 -6.38 15.60
C ASN A 150 3.69 -7.17 14.80
N THR A 151 4.02 -8.39 15.23
CA THR A 151 4.95 -9.28 14.53
C THR A 151 4.36 -9.73 13.19
N ALA A 152 3.05 -10.02 13.15
CA ALA A 152 2.36 -10.39 11.92
C ALA A 152 2.36 -9.26 10.89
N TYR A 153 2.08 -8.04 11.34
CA TYR A 153 2.10 -6.86 10.46
C TYR A 153 3.51 -6.52 9.99
N ALA A 154 4.53 -6.67 10.84
CA ALA A 154 5.92 -6.51 10.45
C ALA A 154 6.36 -7.55 9.41
N LEU A 155 5.93 -8.82 9.56
CA LEU A 155 6.16 -9.86 8.55
C LEU A 155 5.53 -9.50 7.20
N GLU A 156 4.28 -9.04 7.20
CA GLU A 156 3.60 -8.67 5.96
C GLU A 156 4.23 -7.46 5.28
N SER A 157 4.74 -6.50 6.06
CA SER A 157 5.51 -5.38 5.51
C SER A 157 6.84 -5.84 4.92
N ALA A 158 7.54 -6.77 5.57
CA ALA A 158 8.77 -7.35 5.02
C ALA A 158 8.50 -8.13 3.72
N ILE A 159 7.35 -8.83 3.63
CA ILE A 159 6.94 -9.50 2.38
C ILE A 159 6.66 -8.48 1.27
N ASP A 160 5.99 -7.36 1.58
CA ASP A 160 5.77 -6.29 0.61
C ASP A 160 7.10 -5.75 0.08
N GLU A 161 8.09 -5.49 0.96
CA GLU A 161 9.44 -5.06 0.55
C GLU A 161 10.15 -6.10 -0.35
N ILE A 162 10.06 -7.39 0.01
CA ILE A 162 10.60 -8.48 -0.82
C ILE A 162 9.94 -8.49 -2.20
N VAL A 163 8.63 -8.32 -2.29
CA VAL A 163 7.90 -8.25 -3.56
C VAL A 163 8.35 -7.04 -4.38
N PHE A 164 8.58 -5.89 -3.75
CA PHE A 164 9.08 -4.69 -4.44
C PHE A 164 10.54 -4.79 -4.86
N ILE A 165 11.38 -5.59 -4.18
CA ILE A 165 12.75 -5.87 -4.61
C ILE A 165 12.77 -6.85 -5.79
N PHE A 166 12.09 -7.99 -5.66
CA PHE A 166 12.13 -9.04 -6.67
C PHE A 166 11.24 -8.78 -7.89
N GLY A 167 10.17 -7.99 -7.74
CA GLY A 167 9.25 -7.68 -8.82
C GLY A 167 9.90 -7.00 -10.03
N PRO A 168 10.59 -5.87 -9.86
CA PRO A 168 11.32 -5.22 -10.96
C PRO A 168 12.40 -6.11 -11.56
N ILE A 169 13.18 -6.85 -10.75
CA ILE A 169 14.18 -7.81 -11.23
C ILE A 169 13.53 -8.84 -12.14
N LEU A 170 12.43 -9.44 -11.68
CA LEU A 170 11.73 -10.46 -12.45
C LEU A 170 11.09 -9.87 -13.71
N ALA A 171 10.50 -8.68 -13.64
CA ALA A 171 9.90 -8.02 -14.78
C ALA A 171 10.93 -7.70 -15.87
N ALA A 172 12.07 -7.11 -15.49
CA ALA A 172 13.15 -6.80 -16.42
C ALA A 172 13.77 -8.08 -17.01
N THR A 173 14.07 -9.09 -16.19
CA THR A 173 14.61 -10.36 -16.67
C THR A 173 13.67 -11.07 -17.64
N LEU A 174 12.37 -11.08 -17.36
CA LEU A 174 11.37 -11.68 -18.26
C LEU A 174 11.28 -10.92 -19.59
N ALA A 175 11.29 -9.59 -19.54
CA ALA A 175 11.23 -8.75 -20.74
C ALA A 175 12.44 -8.94 -21.65
N THR A 176 13.65 -9.05 -21.08
CA THR A 176 14.90 -9.07 -21.82
C THR A 176 15.37 -10.48 -22.20
N SER A 177 15.10 -11.49 -21.35
CA SER A 177 15.66 -12.84 -21.53
C SER A 177 14.64 -13.88 -22.03
N VAL A 178 13.33 -13.59 -21.96
CA VAL A 178 12.29 -14.54 -22.39
C VAL A 178 11.51 -13.99 -23.57
N HIS A 179 10.71 -12.97 -23.36
CA HIS A 179 9.92 -12.31 -24.41
C HIS A 179 9.47 -10.93 -23.92
N PRO A 180 9.46 -9.88 -24.77
CA PRO A 180 9.11 -8.50 -24.39
C PRO A 180 7.75 -8.29 -23.74
N VAL A 181 6.86 -9.28 -23.75
CA VAL A 181 5.53 -9.21 -23.13
C VAL A 181 5.37 -10.21 -21.97
N SER A 182 6.37 -11.06 -21.71
CA SER A 182 6.29 -12.15 -20.70
C SER A 182 6.09 -11.62 -19.28
N GLN A 183 6.61 -10.43 -18.98
CA GLN A 183 6.41 -9.74 -17.69
C GLN A 183 4.96 -9.31 -17.42
N LEU A 184 4.05 -9.40 -18.39
CA LEU A 184 2.61 -9.23 -18.18
C LEU A 184 1.90 -10.55 -17.84
N PHE A 185 2.38 -11.68 -18.37
CA PHE A 185 1.77 -13.00 -18.16
C PHE A 185 2.17 -13.64 -16.83
N VAL A 186 3.44 -13.53 -16.43
CA VAL A 186 3.94 -14.17 -15.21
C VAL A 186 3.26 -13.64 -13.95
N PRO A 187 3.14 -12.31 -13.71
CA PRO A 187 2.41 -11.81 -12.55
C PRO A 187 0.91 -12.14 -12.61
N THR A 188 0.34 -12.25 -13.80
CA THR A 188 -1.04 -12.69 -13.99
C THR A 188 -1.24 -14.14 -13.53
N ALA A 189 -0.36 -15.04 -13.93
CA ALA A 189 -0.39 -16.45 -13.50
C ALA A 189 -0.15 -16.56 -11.97
N ALA A 190 0.79 -15.82 -11.44
CA ALA A 190 1.08 -15.77 -10.01
C ALA A 190 -0.13 -15.27 -9.20
N CYS A 191 -0.80 -14.21 -9.67
CA CYS A 191 -2.03 -13.69 -9.07
C CYS A 191 -3.16 -14.71 -9.13
N ALA A 192 -3.36 -15.39 -10.28
CA ALA A 192 -4.37 -16.40 -10.44
C ALA A 192 -4.16 -17.58 -9.48
N ILE A 193 -2.96 -18.14 -9.43
CA ILE A 193 -2.61 -19.27 -8.56
C ILE A 193 -2.68 -18.87 -7.08
N GLY A 194 -1.95 -17.81 -6.71
CA GLY A 194 -1.91 -17.32 -5.33
C GLY A 194 -3.29 -16.92 -4.82
N GLY A 195 -4.04 -16.17 -5.62
CA GLY A 195 -5.40 -15.74 -5.29
C GLY A 195 -6.38 -16.91 -5.17
N ALA A 196 -6.33 -17.88 -6.09
CA ALA A 196 -7.17 -19.09 -6.02
C ALA A 196 -6.90 -19.90 -4.76
N VAL A 197 -5.63 -20.12 -4.41
CA VAL A 197 -5.24 -20.77 -3.16
C VAL A 197 -5.72 -19.94 -1.97
N PHE A 198 -5.45 -18.64 -1.93
CA PHE A 198 -5.84 -17.75 -0.84
C PHE A 198 -7.35 -17.82 -0.57
N PHE A 199 -8.19 -17.64 -1.59
CA PHE A 199 -9.65 -17.69 -1.44
C PHE A 199 -10.23 -19.09 -1.28
N SER A 200 -9.43 -20.17 -1.44
CA SER A 200 -9.85 -21.54 -1.12
C SER A 200 -9.78 -21.84 0.40
N LEU A 201 -8.93 -21.14 1.14
CA LEU A 201 -8.65 -21.37 2.56
C LEU A 201 -9.77 -20.84 3.47
N LYS A 202 -10.79 -21.68 3.72
CA LYS A 202 -11.98 -21.34 4.51
C LYS A 202 -11.69 -21.07 6.00
N ARG A 203 -10.74 -21.81 6.60
CA ARG A 203 -10.49 -21.78 8.06
C ARG A 203 -9.88 -20.47 8.56
N SER A 204 -9.23 -19.72 7.68
CA SER A 204 -8.60 -18.43 8.01
C SER A 204 -9.44 -17.21 7.56
N GLU A 205 -10.61 -17.44 6.97
CA GLU A 205 -11.49 -16.37 6.50
C GLU A 205 -12.15 -15.67 7.71
N PRO A 206 -12.03 -14.34 7.83
CA PRO A 206 -12.76 -13.59 8.85
C PRO A 206 -14.27 -13.63 8.55
N PRO A 207 -15.12 -13.68 9.60
CA PRO A 207 -16.56 -13.62 9.42
C PRO A 207 -16.96 -12.28 8.79
N VAL A 208 -18.03 -12.31 8.00
CA VAL A 208 -18.64 -11.07 7.47
C VAL A 208 -19.13 -10.28 8.67
N LEU A 209 -18.70 -9.03 8.79
CA LEU A 209 -19.31 -8.10 9.74
C LEU A 209 -20.75 -7.85 9.27
N ARG A 210 -21.68 -8.69 9.75
CA ARG A 210 -23.09 -8.30 9.70
C ARG A 210 -23.17 -7.02 10.50
N THR A 211 -23.40 -5.89 9.85
CA THR A 211 -24.08 -4.77 10.49
C THR A 211 -25.32 -5.39 11.13
N VAL A 212 -25.30 -5.52 12.45
CA VAL A 212 -26.54 -5.71 13.18
C VAL A 212 -27.31 -4.45 12.82
N GLU A 213 -28.21 -4.54 11.83
CA GLU A 213 -29.32 -3.64 11.75
C GLU A 213 -29.97 -3.81 13.10
N THR A 214 -29.68 -2.91 14.02
CA THR A 214 -30.55 -2.63 15.15
C THR A 214 -31.87 -2.22 14.49
N THR A 215 -32.69 -3.22 14.27
CA THR A 215 -34.10 -3.00 13.93
C THR A 215 -34.62 -2.04 15.00
N PRO A 216 -35.22 -0.91 14.64
CA PRO A 216 -35.80 0.06 15.62
C PRO A 216 -36.92 -0.56 16.47
N VAL A 217 -37.34 -1.77 16.10
CA VAL A 217 -38.44 -2.54 16.73
C VAL A 217 -38.18 -2.87 18.20
N ALA A 218 -36.96 -2.98 18.69
CA ALA A 218 -36.66 -3.32 20.07
C ALA A 218 -36.78 -2.10 21.05
N ALA A 219 -36.66 -0.87 20.55
CA ALA A 219 -36.81 0.32 21.37
C ALA A 219 -38.30 0.69 21.54
N ASP A 220 -39.06 0.62 20.46
CA ASP A 220 -40.51 0.91 20.49
C ASP A 220 -41.29 -0.15 21.29
N ASP A 221 -40.95 -1.44 21.18
CA ASP A 221 -41.57 -2.51 21.99
C ASP A 221 -41.25 -2.38 23.50
N MET A 222 -40.08 -1.88 23.84
CA MET A 222 -39.68 -1.68 25.23
C MET A 222 -40.35 -0.42 25.84
N GLU A 223 -40.47 0.66 25.07
CA GLU A 223 -41.25 1.82 25.48
C GLU A 223 -42.76 1.51 25.57
N LEU A 224 -43.30 0.70 24.67
CA LEU A 224 -44.71 0.27 24.72
C LEU A 224 -45.00 -0.64 25.91
N ARG A 225 -44.09 -1.51 26.32
CA ARG A 225 -44.20 -2.35 27.51
C ARG A 225 -44.06 -1.55 28.81
N LEU A 226 -43.18 -0.56 28.83
CA LEU A 226 -43.06 0.41 29.93
C LEU A 226 -44.30 1.27 30.06
N ALA A 227 -44.92 1.69 28.96
CA ALA A 227 -46.14 2.49 28.95
C ALA A 227 -47.39 1.66 29.33
N ARG A 228 -47.38 0.33 29.17
CA ARG A 228 -48.49 -0.57 29.54
C ARG A 228 -48.45 -1.08 30.98
N GLY A 229 -47.40 -0.77 31.77
CA GLY A 229 -47.33 -1.15 33.16
C GLY A 229 -47.27 -2.66 33.44
N GLU A 230 -46.90 -3.47 32.45
CA GLU A 230 -46.75 -4.94 32.59
C GLU A 230 -45.40 -5.29 33.23
N PHE A 231 -45.25 -4.93 34.53
CA PHE A 231 -44.22 -5.51 35.37
C PHE A 231 -44.89 -6.52 36.32
N ASP A 232 -44.63 -7.80 36.02
CA ASP A 232 -45.03 -8.89 36.92
C ASP A 232 -44.23 -8.79 38.23
N ALA A 233 -44.96 -8.68 39.33
CA ALA A 233 -44.46 -8.46 40.69
C ALA A 233 -44.00 -9.80 41.33
N GLY A 234 -42.98 -10.43 40.73
CA GLY A 234 -42.56 -11.77 41.15
C GLY A 234 -41.04 -12.04 41.15
N ALA A 235 -40.23 -11.12 41.70
CA ALA A 235 -38.89 -11.49 42.12
C ALA A 235 -38.36 -10.62 43.25
N ARG A 236 -38.57 -11.10 44.45
CA ARG A 236 -37.99 -10.49 45.66
C ARG A 236 -36.52 -10.82 45.79
N GLN A 237 -35.75 -9.77 46.17
CA GLN A 237 -34.50 -9.83 46.96
C GLN A 237 -33.22 -10.22 46.17
N GLY A 238 -32.48 -9.21 45.81
CA GLY A 238 -31.05 -9.23 45.49
C GLY A 238 -30.61 -7.81 45.15
N ALA A 239 -30.03 -7.10 46.12
CA ALA A 239 -29.54 -5.75 45.98
C ALA A 239 -28.47 -5.70 44.86
N ALA A 240 -28.82 -5.07 43.73
CA ALA A 240 -27.86 -4.74 42.68
C ALA A 240 -27.06 -3.49 43.10
N PRO A 241 -25.73 -3.52 43.06
CA PRO A 241 -24.95 -2.32 43.37
C PRO A 241 -25.18 -1.22 42.34
N GLN A 242 -25.41 -0.01 42.83
CA GLN A 242 -25.63 1.20 42.00
C GLN A 242 -24.50 1.54 41.03
N ASP A 243 -23.33 0.91 41.19
CA ASP A 243 -22.17 1.06 40.31
C ASP A 243 -22.32 0.42 38.91
N THR A 244 -23.19 -0.59 38.74
CA THR A 244 -23.41 -1.21 37.42
C THR A 244 -24.30 -0.36 36.50
N LEU A 245 -25.18 0.45 37.03
CA LEU A 245 -26.00 1.38 36.23
C LEU A 245 -25.22 2.63 35.81
N ARG A 246 -24.26 3.06 36.63
CA ARG A 246 -23.38 4.17 36.28
C ARG A 246 -22.36 3.80 35.17
N LYS A 247 -21.88 2.54 35.14
CA LYS A 247 -21.03 2.00 34.08
C LYS A 247 -21.81 1.75 32.78
N ARG A 248 -23.11 1.42 32.83
CA ARG A 248 -23.94 1.20 31.64
C ARG A 248 -24.36 2.50 30.95
N ASN A 249 -24.47 3.58 31.69
CA ASN A 249 -24.74 4.91 31.11
C ASN A 249 -23.46 5.57 30.51
N SER A 250 -22.26 5.09 30.85
CA SER A 250 -21.01 5.52 30.20
C SER A 250 -20.74 4.80 28.87
N LEU A 251 -21.53 3.77 28.54
CA LEU A 251 -21.57 3.10 27.24
C LEU A 251 -22.66 3.68 26.32
N ALA A 252 -23.16 4.87 26.62
CA ALA A 252 -23.94 5.65 25.66
C ALA A 252 -23.08 5.77 24.39
N ALA A 253 -23.65 5.31 23.27
CA ALA A 253 -23.01 5.34 21.96
C ALA A 253 -22.34 6.70 21.76
N PRO A 254 -21.07 6.75 21.31
CA PRO A 254 -20.43 8.02 21.07
C PRO A 254 -21.32 8.80 20.09
N SER A 255 -21.84 9.93 20.55
CA SER A 255 -22.54 10.88 19.71
C SER A 255 -21.80 10.97 18.38
N ARG A 256 -22.44 10.66 17.27
CA ARG A 256 -21.96 10.92 15.92
C ARG A 256 -21.80 12.42 15.76
N LYS A 257 -20.78 13.02 16.39
CA LYS A 257 -20.28 14.31 15.95
C LYS A 257 -19.90 14.11 14.50
N ALA A 258 -20.51 14.87 13.60
CA ALA A 258 -20.20 14.86 12.19
C ALA A 258 -18.67 14.86 12.05
N THR A 259 -18.09 13.77 11.58
CA THR A 259 -16.65 13.65 11.41
C THR A 259 -16.25 14.68 10.37
N ARG A 260 -15.46 15.65 10.79
CA ARG A 260 -14.93 16.68 9.90
C ARG A 260 -14.15 15.96 8.82
N ASN A 261 -14.31 16.36 7.54
CA ASN A 261 -13.55 15.80 6.42
C ASN A 261 -12.05 15.76 6.77
N VAL A 262 -11.41 14.62 6.59
CA VAL A 262 -10.01 14.40 6.95
C VAL A 262 -9.08 15.41 6.28
N LEU A 263 -9.36 15.84 5.06
CA LEU A 263 -8.59 16.84 4.34
C LEU A 263 -8.54 18.22 4.99
N LEU A 264 -9.48 18.51 5.88
CA LEU A 264 -9.56 19.80 6.59
C LEU A 264 -8.76 19.84 7.91
N TYR A 265 -8.12 18.72 8.29
CA TYR A 265 -7.21 18.73 9.45
C TYR A 265 -5.89 19.42 9.09
N ALA A 266 -5.34 20.14 10.07
CA ALA A 266 -4.14 20.97 9.90
C ALA A 266 -2.94 20.13 9.43
N GLY A 267 -2.38 20.47 8.29
CA GLY A 267 -1.19 19.81 7.75
C GLY A 267 -1.48 18.59 6.85
N ILE A 268 -2.72 18.06 6.81
CA ILE A 268 -3.03 16.89 5.97
C ILE A 268 -2.90 17.21 4.47
N LEU A 269 -3.46 18.32 4.00
CA LEU A 269 -3.34 18.68 2.58
C LEU A 269 -1.89 18.92 2.13
N PRO A 270 -1.05 19.70 2.84
CA PRO A 270 0.37 19.79 2.55
C PRO A 270 1.10 18.44 2.58
N LEU A 271 0.76 17.55 3.52
CA LEU A 271 1.32 16.21 3.58
C LEU A 271 0.99 15.41 2.31
N MET A 272 -0.23 15.51 1.81
CA MET A 272 -0.62 14.84 0.54
C MET A 272 0.15 15.37 -0.65
N LEU A 273 0.32 16.70 -0.76
CA LEU A 273 1.12 17.31 -1.81
C LEU A 273 2.58 16.86 -1.72
N THR A 274 3.13 16.76 -0.50
CA THR A 274 4.46 16.18 -0.27
C THR A 274 4.56 14.75 -0.82
N PHE A 275 3.56 13.90 -0.55
CA PHE A 275 3.54 12.52 -1.01
C PHE A 275 3.31 12.39 -2.51
N ILE A 276 2.55 13.28 -3.12
CA ILE A 276 2.42 13.36 -4.60
C ILE A 276 3.79 13.62 -5.21
N CYS A 277 4.47 14.70 -4.81
CA CYS A 277 5.79 15.05 -5.36
C CYS A 277 6.84 13.96 -5.10
N PHE A 278 6.85 13.38 -3.91
CA PHE A 278 7.75 12.31 -3.53
C PHE A 278 7.54 11.04 -4.38
N ASN A 279 6.31 10.61 -4.62
CA ASN A 279 6.05 9.43 -5.44
C ASN A 279 6.22 9.70 -6.94
N MET A 280 6.02 10.94 -7.41
CA MET A 280 6.38 11.33 -8.78
C MET A 280 7.85 11.05 -9.07
N SER A 281 8.76 11.36 -8.13
CA SER A 281 10.19 11.15 -8.35
C SER A 281 10.55 9.68 -8.55
N PHE A 282 9.94 8.75 -7.83
CA PHE A 282 10.23 7.32 -7.97
C PHE A 282 9.85 6.77 -9.35
N THR A 283 8.61 6.99 -9.77
CA THR A 283 8.16 6.44 -11.06
C THR A 283 8.81 7.13 -12.24
N THR A 284 9.14 8.44 -12.14
CA THR A 284 9.95 9.11 -13.15
C THR A 284 11.36 8.53 -13.19
N PHE A 285 11.97 8.22 -12.04
CA PHE A 285 13.27 7.55 -11.97
C PHE A 285 13.22 6.17 -12.64
N ASP A 286 12.26 5.33 -12.27
CA ASP A 286 12.12 3.98 -12.84
C ASP A 286 12.03 4.01 -14.37
N VAL A 287 11.23 4.91 -14.92
CA VAL A 287 11.08 5.06 -16.38
C VAL A 287 12.37 5.58 -17.01
N SER A 288 13.02 6.56 -16.39
CA SER A 288 14.23 7.20 -16.94
C SER A 288 15.45 6.29 -16.93
N ILE A 289 15.67 5.54 -15.82
CA ILE A 289 16.79 4.58 -15.75
C ILE A 289 16.55 3.38 -16.68
N THR A 290 15.29 2.99 -16.87
CA THR A 290 14.93 1.96 -17.85
C THR A 290 15.36 2.37 -19.26
N ALA A 291 15.03 3.59 -19.67
CA ALA A 291 15.41 4.12 -20.97
C ALA A 291 16.93 4.27 -21.14
N ALA A 292 17.62 4.74 -20.09
CA ALA A 292 19.09 4.86 -20.12
C ALA A 292 19.77 3.53 -20.32
N MET A 293 19.37 2.49 -19.54
CA MET A 293 19.96 1.17 -19.63
C MET A 293 19.60 0.42 -20.93
N GLU A 294 18.42 0.68 -21.50
CA GLU A 294 18.02 0.16 -22.82
C GLU A 294 18.90 0.78 -23.90
N HIS A 295 19.11 2.11 -23.88
CA HIS A 295 19.99 2.80 -24.82
C HIS A 295 21.45 2.26 -24.77
N ASP A 296 21.94 1.94 -23.57
CA ASP A 296 23.31 1.46 -23.38
C ASP A 296 23.45 -0.06 -23.53
N HIS A 297 22.39 -0.78 -23.94
CA HIS A 297 22.33 -2.24 -24.10
C HIS A 297 22.65 -3.02 -22.81
N LEU A 298 22.26 -2.47 -21.66
CA LEU A 298 22.45 -3.04 -20.34
C LEU A 298 21.16 -3.59 -19.72
N ASP A 299 20.13 -3.84 -20.52
CA ASP A 299 18.78 -4.25 -20.10
C ASP A 299 18.77 -5.44 -19.14
N ARG A 300 19.69 -6.38 -19.34
CA ARG A 300 19.83 -7.57 -18.47
C ARG A 300 20.14 -7.23 -17.02
N PHE A 301 20.71 -6.05 -16.75
CA PHE A 301 21.04 -5.59 -15.40
C PHE A 301 20.00 -4.61 -14.84
N LEU A 302 19.01 -4.19 -15.63
CA LEU A 302 17.99 -3.23 -15.24
C LEU A 302 17.28 -3.62 -13.93
N GLY A 303 16.86 -4.88 -13.82
CA GLY A 303 16.20 -5.36 -12.60
C GLY A 303 17.06 -5.25 -11.35
N LEU A 304 18.38 -5.49 -11.47
CA LEU A 304 19.34 -5.34 -10.38
C LEU A 304 19.49 -3.86 -10.01
N GLN A 305 19.58 -2.98 -11.00
CA GLN A 305 19.68 -1.53 -10.79
C GLN A 305 18.46 -1.00 -10.03
N LEU A 306 17.27 -1.27 -10.51
CA LEU A 306 16.02 -0.84 -9.85
C LEU A 306 15.85 -1.43 -8.44
N ALA A 307 16.44 -2.60 -8.16
CA ALA A 307 16.39 -3.20 -6.83
C ALA A 307 17.31 -2.49 -5.81
N MET A 308 18.32 -1.74 -6.22
CA MET A 308 19.28 -1.13 -5.29
C MET A 308 18.59 -0.16 -4.32
N ILE A 309 17.70 0.69 -4.81
CA ILE A 309 16.96 1.62 -3.95
C ILE A 309 16.01 0.87 -2.99
N ALA A 310 15.39 -0.22 -3.44
CA ALA A 310 14.51 -1.04 -2.61
C ALA A 310 15.28 -1.82 -1.53
N VAL A 311 16.48 -2.32 -1.84
CA VAL A 311 17.39 -2.94 -0.86
C VAL A 311 17.80 -1.91 0.21
N GLY A 312 18.16 -0.69 -0.21
CA GLY A 312 18.43 0.41 0.70
C GLY A 312 17.23 0.73 1.60
N SER A 313 16.02 0.78 1.03
CA SER A 313 14.77 1.01 1.76
C SER A 313 14.50 -0.08 2.81
N CYS A 314 14.74 -1.34 2.47
CA CYS A 314 14.61 -2.45 3.42
C CYS A 314 15.58 -2.33 4.60
N ILE A 315 16.85 -2.01 4.34
CA ILE A 315 17.86 -1.77 5.38
C ILE A 315 17.45 -0.58 6.25
N GLY A 316 16.97 0.51 5.61
CA GLY A 316 16.47 1.70 6.28
C GLY A 316 15.27 1.41 7.20
N ALA A 317 14.33 0.57 6.76
CA ALA A 317 13.18 0.13 7.55
C ALA A 317 13.61 -0.63 8.82
N LEU A 318 14.54 -1.57 8.69
CA LEU A 318 15.07 -2.34 9.82
C LEU A 318 15.78 -1.45 10.83
N TYR A 319 16.62 -0.53 10.35
CA TYR A 319 17.32 0.42 11.21
C TYR A 319 16.35 1.38 11.91
N PHE A 320 15.40 1.95 11.17
CA PHE A 320 14.39 2.85 11.71
C PHE A 320 13.48 2.17 12.73
N GLY A 321 13.00 0.97 12.43
CA GLY A 321 12.13 0.19 13.33
C GLY A 321 12.81 -0.27 14.62
N SER A 322 14.15 -0.36 14.64
CA SER A 322 14.93 -0.79 15.80
C SER A 322 15.17 0.33 16.84
N ARG A 323 14.87 1.58 16.51
CA ARG A 323 15.15 2.75 17.37
C ARG A 323 13.90 3.51 17.77
N GLN A 324 13.85 3.95 19.02
CA GLN A 324 12.84 4.91 19.48
C GLN A 324 13.30 6.32 19.12
N HIS A 325 12.52 6.99 18.27
CA HIS A 325 12.81 8.34 17.82
C HIS A 325 11.99 9.34 18.62
N ARG A 326 12.66 10.35 19.20
CA ARG A 326 12.06 11.43 20.00
C ARG A 326 11.84 12.73 19.21
N ASP A 327 12.36 12.79 17.98
CA ASP A 327 12.26 13.99 17.15
C ASP A 327 10.84 14.19 16.59
N PRO A 328 10.41 15.46 16.38
CA PRO A 328 9.14 15.75 15.71
C PRO A 328 9.08 15.09 14.34
N HIS A 329 7.94 14.46 14.02
CA HIS A 329 7.80 13.68 12.77
C HIS A 329 7.97 14.55 11.52
N TRP A 330 7.49 15.80 11.54
CA TRP A 330 7.68 16.75 10.44
C TRP A 330 9.15 17.06 10.14
N ARG A 331 9.96 17.32 11.20
CA ARG A 331 11.39 17.57 11.04
C ARG A 331 12.09 16.37 10.40
N ARG A 332 11.77 15.18 10.86
CA ARG A 332 12.32 13.93 10.30
C ARG A 332 11.97 13.76 8.83
N MET A 333 10.72 14.02 8.45
CA MET A 333 10.28 13.95 7.06
C MET A 333 11.08 14.91 6.18
N ILE A 334 11.27 16.14 6.61
CA ILE A 334 12.04 17.15 5.88
C ILE A 334 13.51 16.71 5.71
N VAL A 335 14.12 16.16 6.77
CA VAL A 335 15.50 15.64 6.72
C VAL A 335 15.59 14.46 5.74
N CYS A 336 14.65 13.50 5.78
CA CYS A 336 14.62 12.40 4.82
C CYS A 336 14.46 12.88 3.38
N LEU A 337 13.56 13.84 3.13
CA LEU A 337 13.38 14.45 1.81
C LEU A 337 14.64 15.18 1.32
N ALA A 338 15.32 15.90 2.20
CA ALA A 338 16.56 16.60 1.86
C ALA A 338 17.69 15.61 1.49
N ILE A 339 17.86 14.53 2.26
CA ILE A 339 18.82 13.47 1.95
C ILE A 339 18.49 12.82 0.62
N LEU A 340 17.20 12.50 0.39
CA LEU A 340 16.75 11.89 -0.86
C LEU A 340 16.94 12.83 -2.06
N ALA A 341 16.66 14.13 -1.91
CA ALA A 341 16.90 15.13 -2.96
C ALA A 341 18.38 15.22 -3.33
N VAL A 342 19.28 15.22 -2.33
CA VAL A 342 20.72 15.15 -2.59
C VAL A 342 21.08 13.85 -3.29
N GLY A 343 20.50 12.71 -2.88
CA GLY A 343 20.69 11.42 -3.51
C GLY A 343 20.31 11.45 -5.00
N PHE A 344 19.12 11.95 -5.35
CA PHE A 344 18.69 12.06 -6.74
C PHE A 344 19.56 13.04 -7.55
N ALA A 345 20.05 14.14 -6.94
CA ALA A 345 21.02 15.00 -7.58
C ALA A 345 22.35 14.26 -7.88
N CYS A 346 22.84 13.47 -6.92
CA CYS A 346 24.05 12.64 -7.12
C CYS A 346 23.82 11.59 -8.20
N MET A 347 22.64 10.95 -8.26
CA MET A 347 22.30 9.98 -9.30
C MET A 347 22.43 10.58 -10.71
N ARG A 348 22.03 11.85 -10.90
CA ARG A 348 22.18 12.54 -12.19
C ARG A 348 23.65 12.64 -12.64
N TRP A 349 24.57 12.88 -11.72
CA TRP A 349 26.00 12.98 -12.06
C TRP A 349 26.71 11.62 -12.14
N THR A 350 26.08 10.57 -11.68
CA THR A 350 26.67 9.21 -11.68
C THR A 350 26.06 8.28 -12.73
N MET A 351 25.14 8.79 -13.57
CA MET A 351 24.46 7.99 -14.61
C MET A 351 25.41 7.28 -15.58
N ASP A 352 26.56 7.88 -15.86
CA ASP A 352 27.56 7.30 -16.78
C ASP A 352 28.29 6.07 -16.19
N ASN A 353 28.08 5.78 -14.90
CA ASN A 353 28.66 4.63 -14.23
C ASN A 353 27.62 3.92 -13.34
N TYR A 354 27.00 2.88 -13.87
CA TYR A 354 25.90 2.15 -13.20
C TYR A 354 26.30 1.49 -11.87
N PHE A 355 27.58 1.18 -11.64
CA PHE A 355 28.04 0.67 -10.34
C PHE A 355 28.02 1.78 -9.27
N VAL A 356 28.48 2.98 -9.61
CA VAL A 356 28.45 4.13 -8.72
C VAL A 356 26.99 4.58 -8.51
N LEU A 357 26.20 4.59 -9.58
CA LEU A 357 24.77 4.89 -9.53
C LEU A 357 24.05 3.93 -8.57
N GLY A 358 24.26 2.61 -8.69
CA GLY A 358 23.67 1.62 -7.78
C GLY A 358 24.06 1.82 -6.30
N ALA A 359 25.29 2.21 -6.04
CA ALA A 359 25.72 2.57 -4.68
C ALA A 359 24.99 3.81 -4.14
N VAL A 360 24.80 4.85 -4.98
CA VAL A 360 24.04 6.05 -4.62
C VAL A 360 22.56 5.72 -4.42
N GLU A 361 21.97 4.87 -5.26
CA GLU A 361 20.60 4.37 -5.09
C GLU A 361 20.40 3.65 -3.76
N LEU A 362 21.32 2.74 -3.41
CA LEU A 362 21.27 1.99 -2.17
C LEU A 362 21.34 2.93 -0.95
N LEU A 363 22.26 3.90 -0.97
CA LEU A 363 22.39 4.89 0.11
C LEU A 363 21.17 5.80 0.21
N SER A 364 20.63 6.24 -0.92
CA SER A 364 19.40 7.06 -0.98
C SER A 364 18.18 6.28 -0.53
N GLY A 365 18.13 4.99 -0.83
CA GLY A 365 17.09 4.07 -0.39
C GLY A 365 16.93 4.00 1.12
N LEU A 366 18.00 4.17 1.91
CA LEU A 366 17.97 4.09 3.38
C LEU A 366 16.93 5.02 4.03
N VAL A 367 16.56 6.12 3.39
CA VAL A 367 15.60 7.10 3.93
C VAL A 367 14.18 6.94 3.39
N VAL A 368 13.94 6.05 2.43
CA VAL A 368 12.64 5.87 1.76
C VAL A 368 11.60 5.28 2.71
N SER A 369 11.85 4.11 3.29
CA SER A 369 10.94 3.52 4.29
C SER A 369 10.73 4.39 5.53
N PRO A 370 11.76 5.01 6.13
CA PRO A 370 11.59 6.02 7.18
C PRO A 370 10.67 7.18 6.79
N LEU A 371 10.71 7.63 5.53
CA LEU A 371 9.87 8.70 5.03
C LEU A 371 8.40 8.26 4.97
N PHE A 372 8.09 7.09 4.40
CA PHE A 372 6.74 6.51 4.40
C PHE A 372 6.20 6.30 5.82
N ALA A 373 7.00 5.72 6.72
CA ALA A 373 6.64 5.50 8.11
C ALA A 373 6.32 6.82 8.83
N THR A 374 7.13 7.86 8.59
CA THR A 374 6.94 9.18 9.17
C THR A 374 5.65 9.85 8.68
N GLY A 375 5.30 9.71 7.39
CA GLY A 375 4.04 10.19 6.84
C GLY A 375 2.82 9.56 7.53
N ASN A 376 2.85 8.23 7.73
CA ASN A 376 1.80 7.51 8.46
C ASN A 376 1.69 7.97 9.92
N LEU A 377 2.81 8.26 10.59
CA LEU A 377 2.83 8.77 11.96
C LEU A 377 2.27 10.19 12.05
N ILE A 378 2.54 11.08 11.08
CA ILE A 378 1.95 12.43 11.01
C ILE A 378 0.43 12.34 10.87
N VAL A 379 -0.08 11.45 10.01
CA VAL A 379 -1.53 11.22 9.91
C VAL A 379 -2.10 10.78 11.26
N LYS A 380 -1.45 9.82 11.92
CA LYS A 380 -1.88 9.31 13.23
C LYS A 380 -1.92 10.39 14.32
N GLU A 381 -0.98 11.34 14.32
CA GLU A 381 -0.96 12.46 15.27
C GLU A 381 -2.01 13.53 14.98
N THR A 382 -2.36 13.69 13.69
CA THR A 382 -3.18 14.81 13.23
C THR A 382 -4.67 14.48 13.23
N VAL A 383 -5.01 13.23 12.93
CA VAL A 383 -6.39 12.77 12.68
C VAL A 383 -6.91 11.97 13.89
N PRO A 384 -8.18 12.17 14.33
CA PRO A 384 -8.79 11.37 15.39
C PRO A 384 -8.82 9.86 15.01
N GLU A 385 -8.82 8.98 16.02
CA GLU A 385 -8.82 7.53 15.83
C GLU A 385 -9.95 7.03 14.92
N GLN A 386 -11.14 7.64 15.01
CA GLN A 386 -12.29 7.27 14.18
C GLN A 386 -12.10 7.55 12.68
N SER A 387 -11.21 8.48 12.34
CA SER A 387 -10.89 8.87 10.94
C SER A 387 -9.48 8.46 10.51
N LEU A 388 -8.78 7.68 11.32
CA LEU A 388 -7.39 7.29 11.04
C LEU A 388 -7.28 6.46 9.75
N THR A 389 -8.16 5.48 9.57
CA THR A 389 -8.18 4.64 8.36
C THR A 389 -8.43 5.48 7.10
N GLU A 390 -9.33 6.46 7.18
CA GLU A 390 -9.59 7.40 6.08
C GLU A 390 -8.34 8.24 5.78
N GLY A 391 -7.66 8.77 6.81
CA GLY A 391 -6.44 9.55 6.66
C GLY A 391 -5.30 8.78 6.00
N LEU A 392 -5.07 7.54 6.41
CA LEU A 392 -4.06 6.66 5.83
C LEU A 392 -4.42 6.29 4.38
N SER A 393 -5.70 6.09 4.08
CA SER A 393 -6.17 5.82 2.71
C SER A 393 -5.93 7.01 1.79
N TRP A 394 -6.17 8.24 2.26
CA TRP A 394 -5.87 9.45 1.51
C TRP A 394 -4.37 9.61 1.23
N LEU A 395 -3.51 9.28 2.21
CA LEU A 395 -2.06 9.31 2.01
C LEU A 395 -1.61 8.32 0.93
N THR A 396 -2.16 7.10 0.95
CA THR A 396 -1.91 6.10 -0.10
C THR A 396 -2.39 6.57 -1.46
N THR A 397 -3.60 7.16 -1.53
CA THR A 397 -4.15 7.72 -2.77
C THR A 397 -3.27 8.85 -3.33
N ALA A 398 -2.77 9.75 -2.47
CA ALA A 398 -1.84 10.79 -2.86
C ALA A 398 -0.55 10.20 -3.47
N GLY A 399 0.00 9.15 -2.86
CA GLY A 399 1.14 8.43 -3.42
C GLY A 399 0.86 7.85 -4.80
N GLN A 400 -0.30 7.23 -5.00
CA GLN A 400 -0.68 6.67 -6.31
C GLN A 400 -0.90 7.73 -7.38
N ILE A 401 -1.50 8.88 -7.01
CA ILE A 401 -1.61 10.04 -7.92
C ILE A 401 -0.22 10.52 -8.34
N GLY A 402 0.71 10.65 -7.38
CA GLY A 402 2.09 11.01 -7.66
C GLY A 402 2.76 10.02 -8.61
N ALA A 403 2.64 8.72 -8.34
CA ALA A 403 3.19 7.66 -9.18
C ALA A 403 2.63 7.71 -10.62
N SER A 404 1.32 7.93 -10.76
CA SER A 404 0.68 8.08 -12.06
C SER A 404 1.24 9.28 -12.85
N LEU A 405 1.31 10.45 -12.20
CA LEU A 405 1.87 11.66 -12.82
C LEU A 405 3.35 11.49 -13.17
N GLY A 406 4.14 10.85 -12.29
CA GLY A 406 5.54 10.57 -12.53
C GLY A 406 5.78 9.66 -13.72
N SER A 407 4.96 8.62 -13.89
CA SER A 407 5.05 7.72 -15.04
C SER A 407 4.71 8.43 -16.36
N LEU A 408 3.64 9.25 -16.36
CA LEU A 408 3.24 10.04 -17.52
C LEU A 408 4.33 11.06 -17.91
N LEU A 409 4.75 11.90 -16.96
CA LEU A 409 5.72 12.96 -17.21
C LEU A 409 7.11 12.40 -17.53
N GLY A 410 7.50 11.28 -16.88
CA GLY A 410 8.72 10.56 -17.19
C GLY A 410 8.75 10.10 -18.64
N GLY A 411 7.70 9.47 -19.13
CA GLY A 411 7.59 9.08 -20.54
C GLY A 411 7.64 10.25 -21.52
N MET A 412 6.93 11.34 -21.21
CA MET A 412 6.98 12.57 -22.04
C MET A 412 8.38 13.18 -22.10
N ILE A 413 9.11 13.21 -20.98
CA ILE A 413 10.47 13.77 -20.94
C ILE A 413 11.41 12.92 -21.79
N LEU A 414 11.28 11.60 -21.75
CA LEU A 414 12.12 10.70 -22.55
C LEU A 414 11.93 10.88 -24.06
N ASP A 415 10.69 11.03 -24.52
CA ASP A 415 10.41 11.21 -25.95
C ASP A 415 10.80 12.59 -26.49
N HIS A 416 10.85 13.63 -25.64
CA HIS A 416 11.08 14.99 -26.09
C HIS A 416 12.47 15.52 -25.74
N ILE A 417 13.14 14.93 -24.77
CA ILE A 417 14.43 15.38 -24.26
C ILE A 417 15.42 14.21 -24.22
N ASP A 418 15.61 13.59 -23.05
CA ASP A 418 16.46 12.42 -22.84
C ASP A 418 16.29 11.80 -21.44
N ALA A 419 16.98 10.67 -21.19
CA ALA A 419 16.98 9.99 -19.91
C ALA A 419 17.67 10.82 -18.80
N HIS A 420 18.67 11.62 -19.15
CA HIS A 420 19.36 12.48 -18.19
C HIS A 420 18.46 13.59 -17.66
N ALA A 421 17.63 14.17 -18.52
CA ALA A 421 16.60 15.13 -18.11
C ALA A 421 15.54 14.47 -17.22
N GLY A 422 15.16 13.22 -17.51
CA GLY A 422 14.26 12.44 -16.69
C GLY A 422 14.78 12.27 -15.26
N VAL A 423 16.03 11.82 -15.08
CA VAL A 423 16.67 11.70 -13.77
C VAL A 423 16.84 13.07 -13.09
N MET A 424 17.11 14.14 -13.83
CA MET A 424 17.15 15.49 -13.26
C MET A 424 15.81 15.90 -12.67
N MET A 425 14.70 15.57 -13.35
CA MET A 425 13.35 15.90 -12.85
C MET A 425 12.99 15.15 -11.57
N THR A 426 13.58 14.00 -11.29
CA THR A 426 13.37 13.30 -9.99
C THR A 426 13.86 14.14 -8.82
N TRP A 427 15.03 14.80 -8.99
CA TRP A 427 15.53 15.77 -8.02
C TRP A 427 14.58 16.95 -7.85
N VAL A 428 14.09 17.53 -8.96
CA VAL A 428 13.16 18.67 -8.93
C VAL A 428 11.88 18.32 -8.18
N TYR A 429 11.28 17.17 -8.45
CA TYR A 429 10.05 16.73 -7.76
C TYR A 429 10.30 16.48 -6.26
N THR A 430 11.41 15.85 -5.90
CA THR A 430 11.74 15.62 -4.48
C THR A 430 12.04 16.92 -3.76
N ALA A 431 12.76 17.85 -4.40
CA ALA A 431 13.01 19.17 -3.85
C ALA A 431 11.71 19.98 -3.68
N ALA A 432 10.77 19.89 -4.64
CA ALA A 432 9.45 20.51 -4.55
C ALA A 432 8.58 19.94 -3.41
N ALA A 433 8.83 18.72 -2.94
CA ALA A 433 8.14 18.16 -1.77
C ALA A 433 8.51 18.88 -0.46
N ILE A 434 9.73 19.43 -0.37
CA ILE A 434 10.24 20.06 0.87
C ILE A 434 9.44 21.31 1.29
N PRO A 435 9.13 22.29 0.40
CA PRO A 435 8.27 23.41 0.74
C PRO A 435 6.89 23.01 1.27
N PHE A 436 6.28 21.98 0.68
CA PHE A 436 4.99 21.46 1.15
C PHE A 436 5.12 20.83 2.54
N ALA A 437 6.19 20.08 2.81
CA ALA A 437 6.45 19.52 4.13
C ALA A 437 6.70 20.62 5.18
N LEU A 438 7.42 21.68 4.83
CA LEU A 438 7.64 22.86 5.68
C LEU A 438 6.32 23.59 5.97
N LEU A 439 5.48 23.80 4.95
CA LEU A 439 4.17 24.39 5.10
C LEU A 439 3.29 23.54 6.03
N GLY A 440 3.29 22.21 5.87
CA GLY A 440 2.56 21.28 6.72
C GLY A 440 3.01 21.39 8.19
N TRP A 441 4.31 21.44 8.43
CA TRP A 441 4.88 21.63 9.77
C TRP A 441 4.45 22.96 10.40
N TRP A 442 4.56 24.05 9.64
CA TRP A 442 4.17 25.37 10.11
C TRP A 442 2.67 25.47 10.46
N VAL A 443 1.79 24.90 9.60
CA VAL A 443 0.32 24.87 9.86
C VAL A 443 0.00 24.01 11.07
N PHE A 444 0.69 22.86 11.22
CA PHE A 444 0.52 21.96 12.36
C PHE A 444 0.93 22.63 13.69
N THR A 445 2.12 23.26 13.73
CA THR A 445 2.63 23.90 14.97
C THR A 445 1.79 25.08 15.39
N ARG A 446 1.30 25.92 14.46
CA ARG A 446 0.41 27.05 14.80
C ARG A 446 -0.88 26.56 15.47
N LYS A 447 -1.54 25.57 14.91
CA LYS A 447 -2.78 25.04 15.50
C LYS A 447 -2.57 24.30 16.83
N THR A 448 -1.39 23.77 17.07
CA THR A 448 -1.07 23.12 18.36
C THR A 448 -0.79 24.17 19.44
N ALA A 449 -0.26 25.34 19.05
CA ALA A 449 -0.02 26.46 19.97
C ALA A 449 -1.32 27.25 20.35
N GLU A 450 -2.38 27.14 19.54
CA GLU A 450 -3.69 27.77 19.78
C GLU A 450 -4.63 26.91 20.67
N ARG A 451 -4.22 25.66 20.99
CA ARG A 451 -4.95 24.74 21.88
C ARG A 451 -4.36 24.69 23.27
#